data_af4d1e60ee9bfb50fc9170aede44f292
#
_entry.id   af4d1e60ee9bfb50fc9170aede44f292
#
_cell.length_a   1.000
_cell.length_b   1.000
_cell.length_c   1.000
_cell.angle_alpha   90.00
_cell.angle_beta   90.00
_cell.angle_gamma   90.00
#
_symmetry.space_group_name_H-M   'P 1'
#
loop_
_entity.id
_entity.type
_entity.pdbx_description
1 polymer ?
#
loop_
_entity_poly.entity_id
_entity_poly.type
_entity_poly.pdbx_seq_one_letter_code
_entity_poly.pdbx_strand_id
1 'polypeptide(L)'
;PLLKNNITVSEEDAYNFMEEACNLFSNYIEQEKDLEGVDEGSYNEVRVFAQEVAAKIMSERFSALKATPPDSLINAFANLFAKSTCKKSIFGNNTGVVIAGYGEDEFFPSVLAFDVLGFFGERLLRYSNLAKSSFAGESGVTAFAQEEEVHAFMQGVSGDLKYYIYDTINEAGNILVERIESLIDGKGIQDASSIKDEASDIIKSITDHSLQNIENHMKAKYVLKVVEMIEFLTKSDLGYMAESLVNLTAFKRKVSNDSETVGGPIDVAIISKGDGFVWVQRKHYFNRELNNDYFNRQ
;
A
#
# COMPACT_ATOMS: atom_id res chain seq x y z
N PRO A 1 -5.56 15.48 -22.42
CA PRO A 1 -4.69 16.23 -23.33
C PRO A 1 -5.10 16.07 -24.79
N LEU A 2 -5.54 14.86 -25.22
CA LEU A 2 -5.93 14.56 -26.61
C LEU A 2 -7.15 15.35 -27.11
N LEU A 3 -8.04 15.76 -26.21
CA LEU A 3 -9.25 16.51 -26.56
C LEU A 3 -9.00 18.01 -26.86
N LYS A 4 -7.80 18.53 -26.63
CA LYS A 4 -7.47 19.95 -26.87
C LYS A 4 -7.06 20.27 -28.31
N ASN A 5 -6.75 19.27 -29.15
CA ASN A 5 -6.15 19.49 -30.47
C ASN A 5 -7.00 19.05 -31.66
N ASN A 6 -8.29 18.77 -31.53
CA ASN A 6 -9.14 18.25 -32.62
C ASN A 6 -8.51 17.09 -33.41
N ILE A 7 -7.77 16.20 -32.74
CA ILE A 7 -7.21 15.01 -33.34
C ILE A 7 -8.37 14.00 -33.42
N THR A 8 -8.83 13.72 -34.63
CA THR A 8 -9.73 12.61 -34.91
C THR A 8 -8.93 11.34 -34.84
N VAL A 9 -9.11 10.56 -33.79
CA VAL A 9 -8.54 9.22 -33.65
C VAL A 9 -9.45 8.25 -34.38
N SER A 10 -8.91 7.39 -35.25
CA SER A 10 -9.71 6.34 -35.88
C SER A 10 -10.12 5.28 -34.85
N GLU A 11 -11.21 4.53 -35.12
CA GLU A 11 -11.62 3.43 -34.21
C GLU A 11 -10.50 2.40 -34.05
N GLU A 12 -9.78 2.07 -35.12
CA GLU A 12 -8.68 1.13 -35.13
C GLU A 12 -7.52 1.62 -34.26
N ASP A 13 -7.12 2.89 -34.37
CA ASP A 13 -6.07 3.46 -33.53
C ASP A 13 -6.46 3.47 -32.06
N ALA A 14 -7.74 3.72 -31.74
CA ALA A 14 -8.24 3.67 -30.38
C ALA A 14 -8.19 2.26 -29.79
N TYR A 15 -8.57 1.24 -30.57
CA TYR A 15 -8.49 -0.15 -30.15
C TYR A 15 -7.04 -0.60 -29.95
N ASN A 16 -6.14 -0.27 -30.87
CA ASN A 16 -4.73 -0.58 -30.76
C ASN A 16 -4.12 0.04 -29.50
N PHE A 17 -4.42 1.32 -29.23
CA PHE A 17 -3.96 1.99 -28.01
C PHE A 17 -4.48 1.30 -26.72
N MET A 18 -5.76 0.91 -26.69
CA MET A 18 -6.34 0.21 -25.56
C MET A 18 -5.72 -1.18 -25.37
N GLU A 19 -5.48 -1.91 -26.44
CA GLU A 19 -4.82 -3.21 -26.42
C GLU A 19 -3.37 -3.12 -25.93
N GLU A 20 -2.60 -2.15 -26.46
CA GLU A 20 -1.24 -1.87 -26.01
C GLU A 20 -1.21 -1.50 -24.51
N ALA A 21 -2.14 -0.68 -24.04
CA ALA A 21 -2.26 -0.35 -22.62
C ALA A 21 -2.54 -1.59 -21.77
N CYS A 22 -3.48 -2.45 -22.18
CA CYS A 22 -3.76 -3.70 -21.49
C CYS A 22 -2.53 -4.62 -21.43
N ASN A 23 -1.80 -4.72 -22.52
CA ASN A 23 -0.59 -5.54 -22.60
C ASN A 23 0.55 -4.97 -21.75
N LEU A 24 0.73 -3.66 -21.74
CA LEU A 24 1.72 -2.98 -20.89
C LEU A 24 1.46 -3.26 -19.40
N PHE A 25 0.23 -3.06 -18.94
CA PHE A 25 -0.15 -3.36 -17.55
C PHE A 25 -0.08 -4.85 -17.24
N SER A 26 -0.46 -5.73 -18.18
CA SER A 26 -0.30 -7.17 -18.05
C SER A 26 1.15 -7.58 -17.81
N ASN A 27 2.08 -6.99 -18.56
CA ASN A 27 3.51 -7.26 -18.43
C ASN A 27 4.07 -6.72 -17.10
N TYR A 28 3.58 -5.58 -16.64
CA TYR A 28 3.94 -5.05 -15.32
C TYR A 28 3.51 -5.99 -14.20
N ILE A 29 2.24 -6.46 -14.21
CA ILE A 29 1.70 -7.36 -13.20
C ILE A 29 2.34 -8.75 -13.27
N GLU A 30 2.84 -9.19 -14.43
CA GLU A 30 3.50 -10.50 -14.57
C GLU A 30 4.67 -10.71 -13.63
N GLN A 31 5.35 -9.63 -13.28
CA GLN A 31 6.51 -9.66 -12.38
C GLN A 31 6.10 -9.78 -10.90
N GLU A 32 4.82 -9.57 -10.59
CA GLU A 32 4.31 -9.66 -9.24
C GLU A 32 4.07 -11.12 -8.82
N LYS A 33 4.11 -11.35 -7.50
CA LYS A 33 3.89 -12.68 -6.91
C LYS A 33 2.44 -13.12 -7.09
N ASP A 34 2.25 -14.40 -7.33
CA ASP A 34 0.93 -15.01 -7.30
C ASP A 34 0.32 -14.94 -5.89
N LEU A 35 -1.01 -14.83 -5.84
CA LEU A 35 -1.75 -14.89 -4.59
C LEU A 35 -1.69 -16.31 -4.00
N GLU A 36 -1.79 -16.38 -2.69
CA GLU A 36 -1.76 -17.66 -1.98
C GLU A 36 -2.96 -18.54 -2.39
N GLY A 37 -2.69 -19.78 -2.77
CA GLY A 37 -3.70 -20.74 -3.19
C GLY A 37 -4.20 -20.58 -4.62
N VAL A 38 -3.57 -19.73 -5.42
CA VAL A 38 -3.82 -19.60 -6.86
C VAL A 38 -2.80 -20.45 -7.63
N ASP A 39 -3.29 -21.26 -8.55
CA ASP A 39 -2.54 -22.09 -9.47
C ASP A 39 -2.87 -21.74 -10.92
N GLU A 40 -2.21 -22.40 -11.89
CA GLU A 40 -2.45 -22.20 -13.31
C GLU A 40 -3.89 -22.51 -13.72
N GLY A 41 -4.53 -23.51 -13.07
CA GLY A 41 -5.93 -23.84 -13.27
C GLY A 41 -6.84 -22.68 -12.86
N SER A 42 -6.57 -22.09 -11.70
CA SER A 42 -7.27 -20.91 -11.20
C SER A 42 -7.14 -19.71 -12.13
N TYR A 43 -5.94 -19.46 -12.64
CA TYR A 43 -5.72 -18.41 -13.61
C TYR A 43 -6.56 -18.58 -14.88
N ASN A 44 -6.61 -19.80 -15.42
CA ASN A 44 -7.40 -20.10 -16.61
C ASN A 44 -8.91 -19.95 -16.36
N GLU A 45 -9.43 -20.38 -15.21
CA GLU A 45 -10.81 -20.18 -14.83
C GLU A 45 -11.18 -18.68 -14.78
N VAL A 46 -10.34 -17.85 -14.11
CA VAL A 46 -10.54 -16.41 -14.03
C VAL A 46 -10.49 -15.78 -15.42
N ARG A 47 -9.55 -16.20 -16.27
CA ARG A 47 -9.40 -15.68 -17.64
C ARG A 47 -10.63 -15.97 -18.50
N VAL A 48 -11.17 -17.19 -18.45
CA VAL A 48 -12.37 -17.57 -19.21
C VAL A 48 -13.57 -16.74 -18.72
N PHE A 49 -13.77 -16.64 -17.41
CA PHE A 49 -14.81 -15.78 -16.83
C PHE A 49 -14.66 -14.33 -17.23
N ALA A 50 -13.42 -13.80 -17.16
CA ALA A 50 -13.14 -12.43 -17.55
C ALA A 50 -13.41 -12.16 -19.03
N GLN A 51 -13.14 -13.14 -19.90
CA GLN A 51 -13.42 -13.04 -21.34
C GLN A 51 -14.92 -12.91 -21.62
N GLU A 52 -15.75 -13.71 -20.95
CA GLU A 52 -17.21 -13.65 -21.09
C GLU A 52 -17.76 -12.29 -20.59
N VAL A 53 -17.29 -11.84 -19.41
CA VAL A 53 -17.70 -10.57 -18.83
C VAL A 53 -17.22 -9.38 -19.68
N ALA A 54 -15.98 -9.41 -20.15
CA ALA A 54 -15.42 -8.38 -21.00
C ALA A 54 -16.17 -8.25 -22.33
N ALA A 55 -16.45 -9.37 -22.99
CA ALA A 55 -17.22 -9.40 -24.22
C ALA A 55 -18.60 -8.76 -24.04
N LYS A 56 -19.29 -9.08 -22.93
CA LYS A 56 -20.60 -8.50 -22.62
C LYS A 56 -20.51 -7.01 -22.35
N ILE A 57 -19.64 -6.57 -21.44
CA ILE A 57 -19.50 -5.14 -21.06
C ILE A 57 -19.06 -4.32 -22.27
N MET A 58 -18.08 -4.80 -23.02
CA MET A 58 -17.60 -4.08 -24.21
C MET A 58 -18.68 -3.98 -25.27
N SER A 59 -19.41 -5.07 -25.55
CA SER A 59 -20.52 -5.01 -26.52
C SER A 59 -21.58 -3.99 -26.12
N GLU A 60 -21.97 -3.93 -24.85
CA GLU A 60 -22.94 -2.97 -24.33
C GLU A 60 -22.43 -1.53 -24.41
N ARG A 61 -21.18 -1.28 -24.05
CA ARG A 61 -20.57 0.06 -24.06
C ARG A 61 -20.30 0.58 -25.46
N PHE A 62 -19.76 -0.27 -26.33
CA PHE A 62 -19.42 0.10 -27.69
C PHE A 62 -20.63 0.14 -28.61
N SER A 63 -21.72 -0.55 -28.30
CA SER A 63 -22.99 -0.44 -29.05
C SER A 63 -23.53 0.99 -29.06
N ALA A 64 -23.35 1.74 -27.96
CA ALA A 64 -23.70 3.16 -27.88
C ALA A 64 -22.88 4.04 -28.87
N LEU A 65 -21.68 3.60 -29.22
CA LEU A 65 -20.79 4.24 -30.19
C LEU A 65 -20.93 3.67 -31.60
N LYS A 66 -21.82 2.67 -31.80
CA LYS A 66 -21.99 1.91 -33.05
C LYS A 66 -20.69 1.21 -33.51
N ALA A 67 -19.84 0.83 -32.56
CA ALA A 67 -18.56 0.22 -32.78
C ALA A 67 -18.59 -1.22 -32.23
N THR A 68 -17.74 -2.10 -32.77
CA THR A 68 -17.60 -3.49 -32.32
C THR A 68 -16.16 -3.73 -31.91
N PRO A 69 -15.87 -4.00 -30.64
CA PRO A 69 -14.50 -4.24 -30.19
C PRO A 69 -13.96 -5.53 -30.81
N PRO A 70 -12.70 -5.54 -31.26
CA PRO A 70 -12.06 -6.74 -31.80
C PRO A 70 -11.79 -7.79 -30.71
N ASP A 71 -11.79 -9.06 -31.09
CA ASP A 71 -11.51 -10.17 -30.17
C ASP A 71 -10.14 -10.07 -29.50
N SER A 72 -9.15 -9.47 -30.18
CA SER A 72 -7.81 -9.22 -29.63
C SER A 72 -7.88 -8.32 -28.38
N LEU A 73 -8.64 -7.24 -28.43
CA LEU A 73 -8.85 -6.33 -27.31
C LEU A 73 -9.58 -7.02 -26.14
N ILE A 74 -10.61 -7.81 -26.46
CA ILE A 74 -11.35 -8.59 -25.44
C ILE A 74 -10.40 -9.54 -24.73
N ASN A 75 -9.54 -10.25 -25.49
CA ASN A 75 -8.55 -11.16 -24.95
C ASN A 75 -7.47 -10.45 -24.12
N ALA A 76 -6.97 -9.30 -24.58
CA ALA A 76 -5.98 -8.51 -23.83
C ALA A 76 -6.55 -8.04 -22.51
N PHE A 77 -7.79 -7.56 -22.49
CA PHE A 77 -8.48 -7.16 -21.27
C PHE A 77 -8.73 -8.37 -20.33
N ALA A 78 -9.15 -9.52 -20.85
CA ALA A 78 -9.36 -10.73 -20.07
C ALA A 78 -8.06 -11.22 -19.42
N ASN A 79 -6.94 -11.16 -20.14
CA ASN A 79 -5.63 -11.49 -19.60
C ASN A 79 -5.19 -10.52 -18.49
N LEU A 80 -5.36 -9.23 -18.73
CA LEU A 80 -5.06 -8.20 -17.71
C LEU A 80 -5.89 -8.42 -16.45
N PHE A 81 -7.21 -8.67 -16.60
CA PHE A 81 -8.09 -8.92 -15.47
C PHE A 81 -7.73 -10.20 -14.72
N ALA A 82 -7.41 -11.29 -15.43
CA ALA A 82 -6.99 -12.54 -14.82
C ALA A 82 -5.69 -12.37 -14.00
N LYS A 83 -4.69 -11.69 -14.57
CA LYS A 83 -3.45 -11.39 -13.86
C LYS A 83 -3.69 -10.50 -12.64
N SER A 84 -4.50 -9.46 -12.78
CA SER A 84 -4.84 -8.55 -11.68
C SER A 84 -5.58 -9.24 -10.54
N THR A 85 -6.35 -10.29 -10.85
CA THR A 85 -7.11 -11.07 -9.87
C THR A 85 -6.26 -12.13 -9.20
N CYS A 86 -5.32 -12.74 -9.93
CA CYS A 86 -4.52 -13.88 -9.47
C CYS A 86 -3.17 -13.49 -8.86
N LYS A 87 -2.70 -12.27 -9.10
CA LYS A 87 -1.42 -11.78 -8.60
C LYS A 87 -1.59 -10.61 -7.64
N LYS A 88 -0.57 -10.35 -6.83
CA LYS A 88 -0.50 -9.14 -6.01
C LYS A 88 -0.46 -7.92 -6.95
N SER A 89 -1.57 -7.22 -7.06
CA SER A 89 -1.68 -6.09 -7.99
C SER A 89 -2.18 -4.83 -7.29
N ILE A 90 -1.92 -3.67 -7.92
CA ILE A 90 -2.42 -2.37 -7.47
C ILE A 90 -3.90 -2.15 -7.83
N PHE A 91 -4.48 -3.04 -8.62
CA PHE A 91 -5.87 -2.94 -9.04
C PHE A 91 -6.78 -3.65 -8.04
N GLY A 92 -7.79 -2.91 -7.58
CA GLY A 92 -8.80 -3.40 -6.64
C GLY A 92 -8.60 -2.92 -5.21
N ASN A 93 -9.66 -3.06 -4.43
CA ASN A 93 -9.63 -2.78 -2.99
C ASN A 93 -9.35 -4.07 -2.24
N ASN A 94 -8.52 -3.98 -1.21
CA ASN A 94 -8.28 -5.08 -0.29
C ASN A 94 -8.88 -4.78 1.08
N THR A 95 -9.17 -5.84 1.81
CA THR A 95 -9.59 -5.79 3.21
C THR A 95 -8.48 -6.36 4.07
N GLY A 96 -7.95 -5.56 4.99
CA GLY A 96 -6.96 -6.04 5.95
C GLY A 96 -7.60 -6.97 6.99
N VAL A 97 -7.01 -8.14 7.18
CA VAL A 97 -7.35 -9.08 8.26
C VAL A 97 -6.12 -9.29 9.12
N VAL A 98 -6.28 -9.07 10.43
CA VAL A 98 -5.17 -9.22 11.39
C VAL A 98 -5.55 -10.28 12.42
N ILE A 99 -4.65 -11.24 12.61
CA ILE A 99 -4.77 -12.28 13.63
C ILE A 99 -3.58 -12.13 14.57
N ALA A 100 -3.85 -11.90 15.85
CA ALA A 100 -2.83 -11.74 16.87
C ALA A 100 -3.05 -12.72 18.03
N GLY A 101 -1.97 -13.30 18.53
CA GLY A 101 -2.07 -14.26 19.63
C GLY A 101 -0.76 -14.97 19.96
N TYR A 102 -0.90 -15.97 20.81
CA TYR A 102 0.15 -16.92 21.17
C TYR A 102 -0.26 -18.32 20.72
N GLY A 103 0.65 -19.04 20.11
CA GLY A 103 0.53 -20.48 19.97
C GLY A 103 0.70 -21.17 21.34
N GLU A 104 0.22 -22.39 21.46
CA GLU A 104 0.23 -23.13 22.74
C GLU A 104 1.65 -23.27 23.32
N ASP A 105 2.61 -23.57 22.45
CA ASP A 105 4.02 -23.76 22.80
C ASP A 105 4.90 -22.53 22.55
N GLU A 106 4.31 -21.39 22.11
CA GLU A 106 5.04 -20.17 21.81
C GLU A 106 5.26 -19.31 23.06
N PHE A 107 6.46 -18.77 23.21
CA PHE A 107 6.80 -17.83 24.30
C PHE A 107 6.49 -16.38 23.94
N PHE A 108 6.53 -16.05 22.65
CA PHE A 108 6.29 -14.70 22.11
C PHE A 108 5.01 -14.67 21.30
N PRO A 109 4.33 -13.52 21.27
CA PRO A 109 3.14 -13.36 20.42
C PRO A 109 3.54 -13.30 18.94
N SER A 110 2.60 -13.69 18.10
CA SER A 110 2.68 -13.46 16.66
C SER A 110 1.51 -12.58 16.21
N VAL A 111 1.77 -11.68 15.28
CA VAL A 111 0.77 -10.88 14.59
C VAL A 111 0.85 -11.19 13.12
N LEU A 112 -0.20 -11.76 12.58
CA LEU A 112 -0.30 -12.11 11.17
C LEU A 112 -1.26 -11.17 10.47
N ALA A 113 -0.78 -10.46 9.48
CA ALA A 113 -1.57 -9.56 8.66
C ALA A 113 -1.76 -10.13 7.25
N PHE A 114 -2.99 -10.08 6.77
CA PHE A 114 -3.36 -10.53 5.44
C PHE A 114 -4.11 -9.41 4.72
N ASP A 115 -3.83 -9.27 3.44
CA ASP A 115 -4.63 -8.48 2.52
C ASP A 115 -5.53 -9.43 1.74
N VAL A 116 -6.84 -9.28 1.92
CA VAL A 116 -7.89 -10.09 1.31
C VAL A 116 -8.54 -9.29 0.20
N LEU A 117 -8.49 -9.81 -1.02
CA LEU A 117 -9.08 -9.18 -2.19
C LEU A 117 -10.54 -9.57 -2.39
N GLY A 118 -10.94 -10.75 -1.92
CA GLY A 118 -12.30 -11.29 -2.05
C GLY A 118 -12.32 -12.77 -2.32
N PHE A 119 -13.39 -13.22 -2.96
CA PHE A 119 -13.56 -14.61 -3.35
C PHE A 119 -13.69 -14.73 -4.87
N PHE A 120 -13.08 -15.77 -5.42
CA PHE A 120 -13.37 -16.26 -6.76
C PHE A 120 -13.84 -17.73 -6.66
N GLY A 121 -15.11 -17.96 -6.96
CA GLY A 121 -15.74 -19.21 -6.61
C GLY A 121 -15.71 -19.46 -5.09
N GLU A 122 -15.16 -20.57 -4.67
CA GLU A 122 -14.98 -20.94 -3.26
C GLU A 122 -13.58 -20.58 -2.71
N ARG A 123 -12.71 -19.98 -3.54
CA ARG A 123 -11.33 -19.63 -3.18
C ARG A 123 -11.25 -18.24 -2.61
N LEU A 124 -10.63 -18.12 -1.45
CA LEU A 124 -10.28 -16.82 -0.85
C LEU A 124 -9.00 -16.29 -1.49
N LEU A 125 -9.11 -15.18 -2.19
CA LEU A 125 -7.97 -14.47 -2.78
C LEU A 125 -7.32 -13.58 -1.73
N ARG A 126 -6.11 -13.94 -1.32
CA ARG A 126 -5.36 -13.22 -0.29
C ARG A 126 -3.85 -13.32 -0.49
N TYR A 127 -3.12 -12.46 0.17
CA TYR A 127 -1.69 -12.59 0.36
C TYR A 127 -1.29 -12.16 1.77
N SER A 128 -0.20 -12.76 2.27
CA SER A 128 0.38 -12.41 3.57
C SER A 128 1.09 -11.06 3.48
N ASN A 129 0.71 -10.13 4.35
CA ASN A 129 1.36 -8.83 4.45
C ASN A 129 2.49 -8.90 5.48
N LEU A 130 3.67 -9.34 5.03
CA LEU A 130 4.83 -9.52 5.91
C LEU A 130 5.33 -8.20 6.51
N ALA A 131 5.13 -7.07 5.84
CA ALA A 131 5.53 -5.76 6.36
C ALA A 131 4.70 -5.31 7.58
N LYS A 132 3.50 -5.86 7.73
CA LYS A 132 2.60 -5.60 8.86
C LYS A 132 2.45 -6.79 9.81
N SER A 133 3.12 -7.90 9.52
CA SER A 133 3.21 -9.05 10.40
C SER A 133 4.40 -8.87 11.35
N SER A 134 4.29 -9.42 12.56
CA SER A 134 5.36 -9.41 13.56
C SER A 134 5.50 -10.80 14.17
N PHE A 135 6.73 -11.21 14.37
CA PHE A 135 7.09 -12.53 14.83
C PHE A 135 7.91 -12.48 16.11
N ALA A 136 8.25 -13.65 16.62
CA ALA A 136 9.01 -13.80 17.86
C ALA A 136 10.31 -12.97 17.87
N GLY A 137 10.49 -12.15 18.90
CA GLY A 137 11.68 -11.32 19.08
C GLY A 137 11.60 -9.94 18.41
N GLU A 138 10.48 -9.60 17.81
CA GLU A 138 10.24 -8.27 17.24
C GLU A 138 9.42 -7.41 18.19
N SER A 139 9.88 -6.18 18.41
CA SER A 139 9.17 -5.14 19.17
C SER A 139 8.83 -3.98 18.26
N GLY A 140 7.66 -3.37 18.44
CA GLY A 140 7.28 -2.24 17.60
C GLY A 140 5.84 -1.82 17.73
N VAL A 141 5.47 -0.89 16.86
CA VAL A 141 4.10 -0.40 16.67
C VAL A 141 3.71 -0.63 15.22
N THR A 142 2.63 -1.36 15.01
CA THR A 142 2.06 -1.55 13.69
C THR A 142 0.70 -0.92 13.62
N ALA A 143 0.55 0.06 12.73
CA ALA A 143 -0.73 0.69 12.46
C ALA A 143 -1.45 -0.05 11.34
N PHE A 144 -2.77 -0.18 11.48
CA PHE A 144 -3.66 -0.73 10.46
C PHE A 144 -4.69 0.34 10.07
N ALA A 145 -4.97 0.44 8.78
CA ALA A 145 -5.84 1.42 8.15
C ALA A 145 -5.27 2.85 8.14
N GLN A 146 -5.53 3.66 9.13
CA GLN A 146 -5.12 5.07 9.19
C GLN A 146 -3.70 5.19 9.79
N GLU A 147 -2.68 5.05 8.95
CA GLU A 147 -1.29 4.85 9.38
C GLU A 147 -0.46 6.13 9.48
N GLU A 148 -0.86 7.19 8.76
CA GLU A 148 -0.06 8.39 8.55
C GLU A 148 0.45 9.03 9.83
N GLU A 149 -0.42 9.13 10.85
CA GLU A 149 -0.06 9.77 12.12
C GLU A 149 0.87 8.91 12.96
N VAL A 150 0.65 7.60 12.93
CA VAL A 150 1.53 6.65 13.63
C VAL A 150 2.90 6.65 12.96
N HIS A 151 2.95 6.66 11.63
CA HIS A 151 4.22 6.78 10.91
C HIS A 151 4.92 8.10 11.18
N ALA A 152 4.19 9.22 11.19
CA ALA A 152 4.76 10.52 11.53
C ALA A 152 5.33 10.55 12.96
N PHE A 153 4.61 9.95 13.92
CA PHE A 153 5.10 9.78 15.29
C PHE A 153 6.37 8.92 15.34
N MET A 154 6.36 7.76 14.67
CA MET A 154 7.50 6.84 14.68
C MET A 154 8.72 7.38 13.93
N GLN A 155 8.54 8.06 12.81
CA GLN A 155 9.63 8.53 11.95
C GLN A 155 10.07 9.98 12.24
N GLY A 156 9.28 10.72 13.05
CA GLY A 156 9.53 12.12 13.35
C GLY A 156 9.24 13.07 12.18
N VAL A 157 8.63 12.57 11.11
CA VAL A 157 8.29 13.35 9.92
C VAL A 157 7.05 12.73 9.25
N SER A 158 6.17 13.60 8.70
CA SER A 158 5.02 13.11 7.92
C SER A 158 5.45 12.47 6.61
N GLY A 159 4.64 11.54 6.10
CA GLY A 159 4.89 10.88 4.82
C GLY A 159 5.01 11.87 3.65
N ASP A 160 4.14 12.88 3.61
CA ASP A 160 4.16 13.93 2.58
C ASP A 160 5.45 14.73 2.61
N LEU A 161 5.92 15.14 3.82
CA LEU A 161 7.16 15.87 3.95
C LEU A 161 8.37 15.01 3.57
N LYS A 162 8.35 13.73 3.95
CA LYS A 162 9.37 12.77 3.54
C LYS A 162 9.42 12.65 2.02
N TYR A 163 8.26 12.46 1.38
CA TYR A 163 8.14 12.39 -0.07
C TYR A 163 8.68 13.67 -0.74
N TYR A 164 8.28 14.84 -0.23
CA TYR A 164 8.73 16.12 -0.77
C TYR A 164 10.26 16.32 -0.67
N ILE A 165 10.86 15.88 0.45
CA ILE A 165 12.33 15.91 0.62
C ILE A 165 13.00 15.02 -0.43
N TYR A 166 12.48 13.81 -0.64
CA TYR A 166 13.04 12.86 -1.59
C TYR A 166 12.90 13.34 -3.03
N ASP A 167 11.73 13.85 -3.39
CA ASP A 167 11.46 14.44 -4.70
C ASP A 167 12.37 15.63 -4.98
N THR A 168 12.53 16.53 -4.02
CA THR A 168 13.43 17.70 -4.14
C THR A 168 14.90 17.30 -4.34
N ILE A 169 15.38 16.27 -3.64
CA ILE A 169 16.75 15.78 -3.80
C ILE A 169 16.93 15.13 -5.18
N ASN A 170 15.98 14.35 -5.63
CA ASN A 170 16.00 13.75 -6.96
C ASN A 170 15.95 14.80 -8.06
N GLU A 171 15.08 15.80 -7.93
CA GLU A 171 14.99 16.93 -8.87
C GLU A 171 16.29 17.72 -8.93
N ALA A 172 16.91 18.00 -7.78
CA ALA A 172 18.20 18.65 -7.73
C ALA A 172 19.29 17.83 -8.44
N GLY A 173 19.28 16.51 -8.25
CA GLY A 173 20.16 15.58 -8.98
C GLY A 173 19.98 15.68 -10.50
N ASN A 174 18.74 15.64 -10.97
CA ASN A 174 18.41 15.73 -12.39
C ASN A 174 18.84 17.08 -13.00
N ILE A 175 18.60 18.18 -12.30
CA ILE A 175 19.05 19.53 -12.72
C ILE A 175 20.57 19.58 -12.86
N LEU A 176 21.31 18.93 -11.96
CA LEU A 176 22.76 18.85 -12.06
C LEU A 176 23.22 18.06 -13.27
N VAL A 177 22.58 16.93 -13.56
CA VAL A 177 22.86 16.13 -14.78
C VAL A 177 22.65 16.97 -16.03
N GLU A 178 21.47 17.58 -16.19
CA GLU A 178 21.15 18.44 -17.35
C GLU A 178 22.15 19.59 -17.50
N ARG A 179 22.57 20.19 -16.39
CA ARG A 179 23.53 21.29 -16.41
C ARG A 179 24.93 20.84 -16.86
N ILE A 180 25.39 19.69 -16.39
CA ILE A 180 26.67 19.10 -16.81
C ILE A 180 26.63 18.73 -18.28
N GLU A 181 25.56 18.08 -18.74
CA GLU A 181 25.36 17.75 -20.15
C GLU A 181 25.44 19.00 -21.05
N SER A 182 24.73 20.07 -20.66
CA SER A 182 24.74 21.34 -21.38
C SER A 182 26.14 21.98 -21.43
N LEU A 183 26.94 21.84 -20.38
CA LEU A 183 28.31 22.34 -20.34
C LEU A 183 29.27 21.54 -21.22
N ILE A 184 29.08 20.23 -21.29
CA ILE A 184 29.88 19.33 -22.14
C ILE A 184 29.59 19.63 -23.61
N ASP A 185 28.31 19.73 -24.00
CA ASP A 185 27.89 20.05 -25.36
C ASP A 185 28.42 21.41 -25.84
N GLY A 186 28.38 22.41 -24.96
CA GLY A 186 28.88 23.75 -25.27
C GLY A 186 30.39 23.85 -25.47
N LYS A 187 31.17 22.83 -25.06
CA LYS A 187 32.65 22.83 -25.16
C LYS A 187 33.19 21.93 -26.27
N GLY A 188 32.37 21.15 -26.98
CA GLY A 188 32.84 20.30 -28.08
C GLY A 188 33.86 19.24 -27.64
N ILE A 189 33.67 18.63 -26.47
CA ILE A 189 34.61 17.68 -25.86
C ILE A 189 34.56 16.36 -26.66
N GLN A 190 35.70 15.77 -26.98
CA GLN A 190 35.80 14.41 -27.52
C GLN A 190 35.40 13.42 -26.41
N ASP A 191 34.65 12.37 -26.75
CA ASP A 191 34.07 11.39 -25.83
C ASP A 191 32.96 11.97 -24.87
N ALA A 192 32.24 13.00 -25.32
CA ALA A 192 31.19 13.66 -24.57
C ALA A 192 30.13 12.67 -24.01
N SER A 193 29.79 11.61 -24.75
CA SER A 193 28.81 10.60 -24.30
C SER A 193 29.30 9.86 -23.06
N SER A 194 30.51 9.35 -23.07
CA SER A 194 31.09 8.62 -21.93
C SER A 194 31.16 9.48 -20.66
N ILE A 195 31.54 10.77 -20.82
CA ILE A 195 31.63 11.71 -19.69
C ILE A 195 30.23 12.03 -19.13
N LYS A 196 29.22 12.15 -19.98
CA LYS A 196 27.83 12.36 -19.56
C LYS A 196 27.31 11.16 -18.76
N ASP A 197 27.53 9.96 -19.26
CA ASP A 197 27.11 8.73 -18.59
C ASP A 197 27.77 8.60 -17.21
N GLU A 198 29.11 8.85 -17.14
CA GLU A 198 29.84 8.83 -15.86
C GLU A 198 29.36 9.91 -14.89
N ALA A 199 29.11 11.13 -15.36
CA ALA A 199 28.56 12.20 -14.54
C ALA A 199 27.15 11.87 -14.01
N SER A 200 26.31 11.28 -14.85
CA SER A 200 24.97 10.84 -14.45
C SER A 200 25.03 9.76 -13.35
N ASP A 201 25.91 8.77 -13.53
CA ASP A 201 26.09 7.70 -12.55
C ASP A 201 26.62 8.22 -11.21
N ILE A 202 27.59 9.17 -11.23
CA ILE A 202 28.11 9.80 -10.04
C ILE A 202 27.01 10.59 -9.31
N ILE A 203 26.23 11.41 -10.02
CA ILE A 203 25.15 12.19 -9.42
C ILE A 203 24.08 11.28 -8.82
N LYS A 204 23.69 10.22 -9.55
CA LYS A 204 22.76 9.23 -9.03
C LYS A 204 23.28 8.59 -7.75
N SER A 205 24.54 8.18 -7.73
CA SER A 205 25.16 7.60 -6.53
C SER A 205 25.15 8.57 -5.34
N ILE A 206 25.43 9.87 -5.57
CA ILE A 206 25.38 10.91 -4.53
C ILE A 206 23.96 11.10 -4.02
N THR A 207 22.97 11.12 -4.92
CA THR A 207 21.55 11.26 -4.59
C THR A 207 21.08 10.08 -3.72
N ASP A 208 21.34 8.86 -4.18
CA ASP A 208 21.00 7.64 -3.46
C ASP A 208 21.66 7.58 -2.07
N HIS A 209 22.94 7.96 -1.98
CA HIS A 209 23.64 8.03 -0.70
C HIS A 209 23.06 9.08 0.25
N SER A 210 22.64 10.22 -0.27
CA SER A 210 22.01 11.28 0.52
C SER A 210 20.66 10.84 1.08
N LEU A 211 19.83 10.19 0.26
CA LEU A 211 18.56 9.61 0.68
C LEU A 211 18.75 8.53 1.74
N GLN A 212 19.71 7.63 1.53
CA GLN A 212 20.06 6.58 2.50
C GLN A 212 20.52 7.16 3.85
N ASN A 213 21.31 8.24 3.84
CA ASN A 213 21.74 8.91 5.06
C ASN A 213 20.57 9.53 5.83
N ILE A 214 19.60 10.12 5.13
CA ILE A 214 18.38 10.64 5.74
C ILE A 214 17.59 9.50 6.40
N GLU A 215 17.39 8.40 5.69
CA GLU A 215 16.69 7.21 6.24
C GLU A 215 17.39 6.63 7.47
N ASN A 216 18.70 6.47 7.40
CA ASN A 216 19.50 5.97 8.52
C ASN A 216 19.41 6.90 9.73
N HIS A 217 19.46 8.23 9.50
CA HIS A 217 19.29 9.21 10.55
C HIS A 217 17.91 9.15 11.20
N MET A 218 16.85 9.07 10.39
CA MET A 218 15.47 8.95 10.88
C MET A 218 15.31 7.68 11.70
N LYS A 219 15.80 6.55 11.18
CA LYS A 219 15.76 5.26 11.89
C LYS A 219 16.49 5.33 13.22
N ALA A 220 17.70 5.82 13.26
CA ALA A 220 18.51 5.88 14.48
C ALA A 220 17.99 6.92 15.50
N LYS A 221 17.49 8.06 15.02
CA LYS A 221 17.10 9.16 15.90
C LYS A 221 15.70 9.02 16.48
N TYR A 222 14.77 8.42 15.70
CA TYR A 222 13.35 8.37 16.06
C TYR A 222 12.89 6.93 16.24
N VAL A 223 12.94 6.09 15.20
CA VAL A 223 12.34 4.75 15.23
C VAL A 223 12.95 3.88 16.32
N LEU A 224 14.28 3.73 16.33
CA LEU A 224 14.95 2.83 17.30
C LEU A 224 14.71 3.27 18.75
N LYS A 225 14.69 4.57 19.02
CA LYS A 225 14.42 5.07 20.37
C LYS A 225 13.03 4.72 20.88
N VAL A 226 12.03 4.80 19.99
CA VAL A 226 10.65 4.41 20.36
C VAL A 226 10.57 2.91 20.57
N VAL A 227 11.17 2.11 19.70
CA VAL A 227 11.18 0.64 19.80
C VAL A 227 11.89 0.21 21.08
N GLU A 228 13.06 0.76 21.39
CA GLU A 228 13.79 0.46 22.65
C GLU A 228 12.96 0.82 23.89
N MET A 229 12.24 1.94 23.88
CA MET A 229 11.35 2.30 25.00
C MET A 229 10.17 1.33 25.17
N ILE A 230 9.59 0.87 24.06
CA ILE A 230 8.44 -0.05 24.06
C ILE A 230 8.78 -1.36 24.79
N GLU A 231 9.99 -1.86 24.64
CA GLU A 231 10.45 -3.09 25.29
C GLU A 231 10.38 -3.05 26.83
N PHE A 232 10.48 -1.86 27.41
CA PHE A 232 10.45 -1.65 28.85
C PHE A 232 9.11 -1.19 29.39
N LEU A 233 8.12 -0.94 28.55
CA LEU A 233 6.78 -0.51 28.97
C LEU A 233 6.02 -1.63 29.65
N THR A 234 5.27 -1.29 30.69
CA THR A 234 4.33 -2.23 31.31
C THR A 234 3.14 -2.50 30.37
N LYS A 235 2.39 -3.59 30.64
CA LYS A 235 1.19 -3.92 29.86
C LYS A 235 0.19 -2.76 29.82
N SER A 236 0.00 -2.08 30.96
CA SER A 236 -0.90 -0.92 31.07
C SER A 236 -0.40 0.27 30.23
N ASP A 237 0.92 0.54 30.24
CA ASP A 237 1.50 1.63 29.48
C ASP A 237 1.44 1.36 27.96
N LEU A 238 1.60 0.10 27.53
CA LEU A 238 1.39 -0.30 26.14
C LEU A 238 -0.05 -0.06 25.69
N GLY A 239 -1.02 -0.42 26.53
CA GLY A 239 -2.43 -0.15 26.26
C GLY A 239 -2.73 1.35 26.16
N TYR A 240 -2.19 2.15 27.08
CA TYR A 240 -2.32 3.61 27.06
C TYR A 240 -1.66 4.24 25.83
N MET A 241 -0.49 3.77 25.43
CA MET A 241 0.21 4.22 24.24
C MET A 241 -0.62 3.93 22.98
N ALA A 242 -1.16 2.72 22.84
CA ALA A 242 -2.00 2.34 21.71
C ALA A 242 -3.25 3.23 21.63
N GLU A 243 -3.95 3.46 22.74
CA GLU A 243 -5.10 4.36 22.82
C GLU A 243 -4.73 5.79 22.43
N SER A 244 -3.57 6.28 22.91
CA SER A 244 -3.10 7.64 22.64
C SER A 244 -2.81 7.87 21.15
N LEU A 245 -2.23 6.90 20.48
CA LEU A 245 -1.96 6.97 19.04
C LEU A 245 -3.25 7.00 18.21
N VAL A 246 -4.26 6.22 18.59
CA VAL A 246 -5.57 6.25 17.93
C VAL A 246 -6.28 7.59 18.20
N ASN A 247 -6.21 8.11 19.42
CA ASN A 247 -6.77 9.42 19.78
C ASN A 247 -6.09 10.55 19.00
N LEU A 248 -4.76 10.50 18.83
CA LEU A 248 -4.01 11.48 18.03
C LEU A 248 -4.49 11.48 16.58
N THR A 249 -4.64 10.29 15.98
CA THR A 249 -5.16 10.13 14.62
C THR A 249 -6.58 10.72 14.49
N ALA A 250 -7.46 10.36 15.42
CA ALA A 250 -8.83 10.87 15.43
C ALA A 250 -8.88 12.41 15.60
N PHE A 251 -8.05 12.97 16.47
CA PHE A 251 -7.98 14.42 16.69
C PHE A 251 -7.48 15.16 15.45
N LYS A 252 -6.40 14.69 14.83
CA LYS A 252 -5.84 15.33 13.63
C LYS A 252 -6.86 15.37 12.50
N ARG A 253 -7.55 14.25 12.24
CA ARG A 253 -8.60 14.20 11.21
C ARG A 253 -9.80 15.10 11.50
N LYS A 254 -10.13 15.29 12.77
CA LYS A 254 -11.20 16.21 13.15
C LYS A 254 -10.86 17.68 12.89
N VAL A 255 -9.57 18.05 12.94
CA VAL A 255 -9.11 19.43 12.70
C VAL A 255 -8.58 19.66 11.27
N SER A 256 -8.33 18.58 10.49
CA SER A 256 -8.07 18.67 9.06
C SER A 256 -9.39 18.61 8.30
N ASN A 257 -9.41 19.13 7.08
CA ASN A 257 -10.58 19.07 6.20
C ASN A 257 -10.82 17.67 5.58
N ASP A 258 -10.14 16.65 6.09
CA ASP A 258 -10.31 15.28 5.64
C ASP A 258 -11.62 14.67 6.16
N SER A 259 -12.17 13.70 5.42
CA SER A 259 -13.35 12.98 5.85
C SER A 259 -13.11 12.29 7.20
N GLU A 260 -14.00 12.50 8.16
CA GLU A 260 -13.96 11.90 9.49
C GLU A 260 -14.21 10.39 9.39
N THR A 261 -13.11 9.63 9.16
CA THR A 261 -13.16 8.15 9.03
C THR A 261 -12.68 7.43 10.28
N VAL A 262 -12.09 8.15 11.23
CA VAL A 262 -11.61 7.64 12.52
C VAL A 262 -12.16 8.50 13.62
N GLY A 263 -12.88 7.89 14.55
CA GLY A 263 -13.46 8.61 15.71
C GLY A 263 -14.35 7.71 16.55
N GLY A 264 -14.90 8.29 17.61
CA GLY A 264 -15.77 7.57 18.52
C GLY A 264 -15.04 6.86 19.66
N PRO A 265 -15.71 5.94 20.35
CA PRO A 265 -15.13 5.21 21.48
C PRO A 265 -14.01 4.26 21.00
N ILE A 266 -12.90 4.24 21.75
CA ILE A 266 -11.78 3.35 21.48
C ILE A 266 -11.83 2.18 22.47
N ASP A 267 -11.83 0.96 21.96
CA ASP A 267 -11.69 -0.26 22.74
C ASP A 267 -10.21 -0.63 22.80
N VAL A 268 -9.73 -1.07 23.94
CA VAL A 268 -8.35 -1.49 24.18
C VAL A 268 -8.35 -2.90 24.75
N ALA A 269 -7.62 -3.79 24.11
CA ALA A 269 -7.41 -5.14 24.59
C ALA A 269 -5.90 -5.45 24.67
N ILE A 270 -5.54 -6.32 25.60
CA ILE A 270 -4.18 -6.83 25.76
C ILE A 270 -4.23 -8.36 25.62
N ILE A 271 -3.32 -8.89 24.84
CA ILE A 271 -3.10 -10.32 24.71
C ILE A 271 -1.75 -10.62 25.35
N SER A 272 -1.73 -11.49 26.38
CA SER A 272 -0.48 -11.91 27.02
C SER A 272 -0.50 -13.40 27.30
N LYS A 273 0.70 -14.01 27.40
CA LYS A 273 0.81 -15.46 27.65
C LYS A 273 0.16 -15.88 28.97
N GLY A 274 0.24 -15.03 30.02
CA GLY A 274 -0.29 -15.38 31.33
C GLY A 274 -1.79 -15.10 31.50
N ASP A 275 -2.26 -13.97 30.94
CA ASP A 275 -3.64 -13.53 31.16
C ASP A 275 -4.57 -13.89 29.98
N GLY A 276 -4.01 -14.34 28.85
CA GLY A 276 -4.75 -14.54 27.62
C GLY A 276 -5.22 -13.19 27.02
N PHE A 277 -6.44 -13.18 26.47
CA PHE A 277 -7.07 -11.98 25.93
C PHE A 277 -7.85 -11.24 27.04
N VAL A 278 -7.51 -9.99 27.30
CA VAL A 278 -8.14 -9.16 28.32
C VAL A 278 -8.57 -7.81 27.73
N TRP A 279 -9.83 -7.47 27.90
CA TRP A 279 -10.29 -6.11 27.65
C TRP A 279 -9.81 -5.17 28.77
N VAL A 280 -8.96 -4.21 28.42
CA VAL A 280 -8.51 -3.16 29.34
C VAL A 280 -9.52 -2.03 29.38
N GLN A 281 -10.07 -1.70 28.22
CA GLN A 281 -11.06 -0.65 28.07
C GLN A 281 -12.07 -1.08 27.01
N ARG A 282 -13.36 -1.01 27.40
CA ARG A 282 -14.45 -1.24 26.47
C ARG A 282 -15.50 -0.16 26.66
N LYS A 283 -15.79 0.55 25.57
CA LYS A 283 -16.74 1.67 25.61
C LYS A 283 -18.09 1.21 25.08
N HIS A 284 -19.10 1.48 25.86
CA HIS A 284 -20.49 1.30 25.46
C HIS A 284 -21.04 2.61 24.89
N TYR A 285 -22.01 2.54 23.97
CA TYR A 285 -22.72 3.72 23.46
C TYR A 285 -23.61 4.38 24.52
N PHE A 286 -23.75 3.75 25.68
CA PHE A 286 -24.52 4.23 26.83
C PHE A 286 -23.66 4.23 28.11
N ASN A 287 -24.04 5.05 29.07
CA ASN A 287 -23.38 5.06 30.39
C ASN A 287 -23.74 3.80 31.16
N ARG A 288 -22.72 3.01 31.53
CA ARG A 288 -22.86 1.76 32.28
C ARG A 288 -23.54 1.94 33.62
N GLU A 289 -23.20 3.01 34.36
CA GLU A 289 -23.72 3.27 35.71
C GLU A 289 -25.23 3.55 35.72
N LEU A 290 -25.77 4.06 34.61
CA LEU A 290 -27.21 4.30 34.45
C LEU A 290 -27.99 3.06 33.99
N ASN A 291 -27.29 1.99 33.63
CA ASN A 291 -27.88 0.81 32.99
C ASN A 291 -27.48 -0.50 33.69
N ASN A 292 -27.43 -0.51 35.01
CA ASN A 292 -27.04 -1.69 35.81
C ASN A 292 -27.92 -2.91 35.52
N ASP A 293 -29.21 -2.72 35.26
CA ASP A 293 -30.14 -3.82 34.97
C ASP A 293 -29.81 -4.54 33.65
N TYR A 294 -29.15 -3.86 32.68
CA TYR A 294 -28.70 -4.47 31.45
C TYR A 294 -27.61 -5.52 31.71
N PHE A 295 -26.67 -5.24 32.58
CA PHE A 295 -25.57 -6.15 32.90
C PHE A 295 -25.98 -7.26 33.87
N ASN A 296 -27.04 -7.06 34.68
CA ASN A 296 -27.54 -8.07 35.59
C ASN A 296 -28.41 -9.12 34.91
N ARG A 297 -28.76 -8.94 33.61
CA ARG A 297 -29.54 -9.88 32.81
C ARG A 297 -28.70 -10.86 31.96
N GLN A 298 -27.39 -10.65 31.93
CA GLN A 298 -26.43 -11.54 31.30
C GLN A 298 -25.75 -12.41 32.35
#